data_6d8d35a60c9a8acbb6b22937b3c8ec23
#
_entry.id   6d8d35a60c9a8acbb6b22937b3c8ec23
#
_cell.length_a   1.000
_cell.length_b   1.000
_cell.length_c   1.000
_cell.angle_alpha   90.00
_cell.angle_beta   90.00
_cell.angle_gamma   90.00
#
_symmetry.space_group_name_H-M   'P 1'
#
loop_
_entity.id
_entity.type
_entity.pdbx_description
1 polymer ?
#
loop_
_entity_poly.entity_id
_entity_poly.type
_entity_poly.pdbx_seq_one_letter_code
_entity_poly.pdbx_strand_id
1 'polypeptide(L)'
;AHSYGLKVAAHVQSPEGVRTAVLNGVDSIEHGSTLSAAELAAFHKSGAVLVCTLSPALPMAKFQRKTLGITEAVQYNSDLVYNNMVLGAKAALADGVPVGMGTDTGCPYTTHYNMWRELHYFQKEVGVTPEFALYTATLNNARILGLGDVTGSVEVGKCADLLIANSDPLADFRALEQPYMVVARGKVYDHPQIKKYPACDAELDKYYD
;
A
#
# COMPACT_ATOMS: atom_id res chain seq x y z
N ALA A 1 -13.92 3.47 -19.51
CA ALA A 1 -12.69 2.73 -19.34
C ALA A 1 -12.87 1.27 -19.76
N HIS A 2 -13.81 0.53 -19.18
CA HIS A 2 -14.05 -0.90 -19.45
C HIS A 2 -14.31 -1.22 -20.93
N SER A 3 -14.98 -0.34 -21.66
CA SER A 3 -15.19 -0.50 -23.12
C SER A 3 -13.87 -0.51 -23.92
N TYR A 4 -12.79 -0.04 -23.34
CA TYR A 4 -11.43 -0.07 -23.89
C TYR A 4 -10.54 -1.14 -23.25
N GLY A 5 -11.11 -2.03 -22.42
CA GLY A 5 -10.35 -3.03 -21.67
C GLY A 5 -9.48 -2.47 -20.54
N LEU A 6 -9.78 -1.26 -20.06
CA LEU A 6 -9.02 -0.60 -18.98
C LEU A 6 -9.76 -0.73 -17.66
N LYS A 7 -9.00 -0.97 -16.59
CA LYS A 7 -9.47 -0.94 -15.21
C LYS A 7 -9.66 0.50 -14.71
N VAL A 8 -10.50 0.66 -13.69
CA VAL A 8 -10.78 1.94 -13.03
C VAL A 8 -10.37 1.85 -11.57
N ALA A 9 -9.40 2.67 -11.18
CA ALA A 9 -9.01 2.90 -9.79
C ALA A 9 -9.64 4.20 -9.29
N ALA A 10 -10.28 4.19 -8.13
CA ALA A 10 -10.94 5.36 -7.57
C ALA A 10 -10.29 5.78 -6.24
N HIS A 11 -9.79 7.02 -6.17
CA HIS A 11 -9.40 7.66 -4.92
C HIS A 11 -10.65 7.94 -4.07
N VAL A 12 -10.73 7.32 -2.88
CA VAL A 12 -11.87 7.46 -1.98
C VAL A 12 -11.42 7.40 -0.51
N GLN A 13 -11.92 8.35 0.31
CA GLN A 13 -11.59 8.47 1.73
C GLN A 13 -12.84 8.62 2.63
N SER A 14 -14.02 8.22 2.14
CA SER A 14 -15.26 8.23 2.93
C SER A 14 -16.08 6.96 2.68
N PRO A 15 -16.87 6.46 3.67
CA PRO A 15 -17.70 5.26 3.49
C PRO A 15 -18.71 5.42 2.36
N GLU A 16 -19.37 6.57 2.27
CA GLU A 16 -20.33 6.86 1.19
C GLU A 16 -19.66 6.86 -0.20
N GLY A 17 -18.45 7.44 -0.29
CA GLY A 17 -17.64 7.42 -1.50
C GLY A 17 -17.28 6.01 -1.91
N VAL A 18 -16.81 5.16 -0.97
CA VAL A 18 -16.52 3.75 -1.23
C VAL A 18 -17.74 3.04 -1.81
N ARG A 19 -18.88 3.15 -1.13
CA ARG A 19 -20.13 2.53 -1.59
C ARG A 19 -20.53 2.99 -2.98
N THR A 20 -20.49 4.29 -3.20
CA THR A 20 -20.86 4.89 -4.50
C THR A 20 -19.93 4.40 -5.61
N ALA A 21 -18.63 4.43 -5.41
CA ALA A 21 -17.65 4.00 -6.40
C ALA A 21 -17.81 2.51 -6.73
N VAL A 22 -17.86 1.64 -5.71
CA VAL A 22 -17.98 0.19 -5.88
C VAL A 22 -19.27 -0.19 -6.60
N LEU A 23 -20.41 0.40 -6.23
CA LEU A 23 -21.70 0.14 -6.88
C LEU A 23 -21.76 0.64 -8.34
N ASN A 24 -20.90 1.60 -8.71
CA ASN A 24 -20.79 2.10 -10.09
C ASN A 24 -19.66 1.42 -10.88
N GLY A 25 -19.08 0.34 -10.36
CA GLY A 25 -18.27 -0.60 -11.13
C GLY A 25 -16.80 -0.20 -11.26
N VAL A 26 -16.20 0.45 -10.25
CA VAL A 26 -14.75 0.58 -10.20
C VAL A 26 -14.10 -0.78 -9.90
N ASP A 27 -12.87 -0.98 -10.35
CA ASP A 27 -12.12 -2.22 -10.10
C ASP A 27 -11.36 -2.16 -8.77
N SER A 28 -10.92 -0.97 -8.36
CA SER A 28 -10.26 -0.78 -7.07
C SER A 28 -10.65 0.53 -6.39
N ILE A 29 -10.61 0.50 -5.07
CA ILE A 29 -10.70 1.67 -4.19
C ILE A 29 -9.31 1.92 -3.63
N GLU A 30 -8.75 3.07 -3.94
CA GLU A 30 -7.48 3.52 -3.38
C GLU A 30 -7.72 4.21 -2.04
N HIS A 31 -6.85 3.99 -1.05
CA HIS A 31 -6.92 4.44 0.34
C HIS A 31 -8.05 3.76 1.13
N GLY A 32 -9.28 4.04 0.78
CA GLY A 32 -10.45 3.51 1.46
C GLY A 32 -10.85 4.30 2.72
N SER A 33 -11.80 3.76 3.45
CA SER A 33 -12.34 4.31 4.69
C SER A 33 -12.92 3.18 5.52
N THR A 34 -13.57 3.48 6.65
CA THR A 34 -14.34 2.48 7.41
C THR A 34 -15.37 1.80 6.53
N LEU A 35 -15.52 0.49 6.70
CA LEU A 35 -16.44 -0.35 5.94
C LEU A 35 -17.48 -0.96 6.88
N SER A 36 -18.75 -0.70 6.61
CA SER A 36 -19.87 -1.41 7.25
C SER A 36 -20.21 -2.66 6.44
N ALA A 37 -21.14 -3.46 6.95
CA ALA A 37 -21.66 -4.63 6.24
C ALA A 37 -22.20 -4.29 4.83
N ALA A 38 -22.71 -3.07 4.62
CA ALA A 38 -23.22 -2.64 3.32
C ALA A 38 -22.10 -2.40 2.29
N GLU A 39 -20.99 -1.77 2.69
CA GLU A 39 -19.82 -1.59 1.84
C GLU A 39 -19.14 -2.93 1.54
N LEU A 40 -18.98 -3.80 2.54
CA LEU A 40 -18.40 -5.15 2.37
C LEU A 40 -19.25 -5.99 1.39
N ALA A 41 -20.57 -6.00 1.54
CA ALA A 41 -21.45 -6.66 0.59
C ALA A 41 -21.34 -6.09 -0.84
N ALA A 42 -21.13 -4.78 -0.97
CA ALA A 42 -20.92 -4.16 -2.28
C ALA A 42 -19.59 -4.63 -2.93
N PHE A 43 -18.50 -4.73 -2.17
CA PHE A 43 -17.24 -5.31 -2.64
C PHE A 43 -17.41 -6.75 -3.15
N HIS A 44 -18.04 -7.62 -2.37
CA HIS A 44 -18.31 -9.02 -2.80
C HIS A 44 -19.15 -9.10 -4.06
N LYS A 45 -20.16 -8.24 -4.19
CA LYS A 45 -21.02 -8.21 -5.37
C LYS A 45 -20.30 -7.73 -6.63
N SER A 46 -19.43 -6.73 -6.52
CA SER A 46 -18.73 -6.13 -7.65
C SER A 46 -17.45 -6.87 -8.04
N GLY A 47 -16.79 -7.53 -7.06
CA GLY A 47 -15.44 -8.07 -7.20
C GLY A 47 -14.34 -7.00 -7.15
N ALA A 48 -14.69 -5.77 -6.78
CA ALA A 48 -13.71 -4.71 -6.55
C ALA A 48 -12.76 -5.06 -5.39
N VAL A 49 -11.60 -4.42 -5.36
CA VAL A 49 -10.58 -4.62 -4.33
C VAL A 49 -10.28 -3.32 -3.58
N LEU A 50 -9.77 -3.43 -2.37
CA LEU A 50 -9.25 -2.29 -1.61
C LEU A 50 -7.73 -2.23 -1.79
N VAL A 51 -7.16 -1.06 -2.10
CA VAL A 51 -5.70 -0.84 -2.13
C VAL A 51 -5.34 0.08 -0.96
N CYS A 52 -4.75 -0.49 0.08
CA CYS A 52 -4.31 0.25 1.26
C CYS A 52 -3.03 1.04 0.95
N THR A 53 -2.94 2.29 1.46
CA THR A 53 -1.80 3.19 1.25
C THR A 53 -1.59 4.02 2.52
N LEU A 54 -0.97 3.46 3.53
CA LEU A 54 -0.78 4.14 4.83
C LEU A 54 0.36 5.18 4.78
N SER A 55 1.33 5.00 3.89
CA SER A 55 2.53 5.85 3.77
C SER A 55 2.23 7.35 3.60
N PRO A 56 1.28 7.82 2.78
CA PRO A 56 0.99 9.25 2.67
C PRO A 56 0.17 9.79 3.85
N ALA A 57 -0.65 8.93 4.47
CA ALA A 57 -1.55 9.35 5.53
C ALA A 57 -0.85 9.44 6.90
N LEU A 58 0.09 8.53 7.20
CA LEU A 58 0.80 8.48 8.48
C LEU A 58 1.53 9.79 8.82
N PRO A 59 2.37 10.37 7.93
CA PRO A 59 3.03 11.65 8.24
C PRO A 59 2.05 12.76 8.54
N MET A 60 0.97 12.86 7.76
CA MET A 60 -0.05 13.89 7.94
C MET A 60 -0.80 13.75 9.27
N ALA A 61 -1.01 12.52 9.74
CA ALA A 61 -1.65 12.22 11.01
C ALA A 61 -0.69 12.37 12.20
N LYS A 62 0.53 11.86 12.11
CA LYS A 62 1.42 11.63 13.27
C LYS A 62 2.49 12.70 13.48
N PHE A 63 2.96 13.37 12.42
CA PHE A 63 4.04 14.34 12.56
C PHE A 63 3.58 15.61 13.29
N GLN A 64 4.54 16.32 13.89
CA GLN A 64 4.25 17.61 14.49
C GLN A 64 3.77 18.61 13.44
N ARG A 65 2.70 19.34 13.75
CA ARG A 65 2.13 20.38 12.86
C ARG A 65 3.16 21.36 12.31
N LYS A 66 4.13 21.74 13.15
CA LYS A 66 5.23 22.64 12.76
C LYS A 66 6.10 22.04 11.65
N THR A 67 6.36 20.74 11.69
CA THR A 67 7.15 20.03 10.67
C THR A 67 6.43 20.03 9.32
N LEU A 68 5.12 19.85 9.34
CA LEU A 68 4.29 19.79 8.14
C LEU A 68 3.81 21.15 7.65
N GLY A 69 3.84 22.19 8.49
CA GLY A 69 3.27 23.50 8.17
C GLY A 69 1.73 23.49 8.05
N ILE A 70 1.04 22.58 8.75
CA ILE A 70 -0.41 22.39 8.66
C ILE A 70 -1.14 22.99 9.87
N THR A 71 -2.45 23.26 9.69
CA THR A 71 -3.34 23.72 10.76
C THR A 71 -3.82 22.55 11.63
N GLU A 72 -4.41 22.88 12.79
CA GLU A 72 -5.02 21.88 13.67
C GLU A 72 -6.19 21.14 13.00
N ALA A 73 -7.01 21.86 12.24
CA ALA A 73 -8.13 21.26 11.51
C ALA A 73 -7.64 20.25 10.45
N VAL A 74 -6.54 20.57 9.74
CA VAL A 74 -5.94 19.65 8.77
C VAL A 74 -5.41 18.39 9.48
N GLN A 75 -4.73 18.55 10.61
CA GLN A 75 -4.23 17.39 11.36
C GLN A 75 -5.37 16.51 11.88
N TYR A 76 -6.41 17.11 12.46
CA TYR A 76 -7.58 16.38 12.93
C TYR A 76 -8.23 15.55 11.80
N ASN A 77 -8.41 16.15 10.62
CA ASN A 77 -8.94 15.42 9.47
C ASN A 77 -8.00 14.31 9.00
N SER A 78 -6.69 14.55 9.03
CA SER A 78 -5.68 13.55 8.66
C SER A 78 -5.67 12.37 9.63
N ASP A 79 -5.80 12.62 10.93
CA ASP A 79 -5.96 11.57 11.95
C ASP A 79 -7.20 10.72 11.69
N LEU A 80 -8.33 11.37 11.35
CA LEU A 80 -9.57 10.67 11.04
C LEU A 80 -9.43 9.78 9.80
N VAL A 81 -8.87 10.33 8.73
CA VAL A 81 -8.64 9.59 7.46
C VAL A 81 -7.72 8.39 7.71
N TYR A 82 -6.57 8.61 8.36
CA TYR A 82 -5.62 7.54 8.67
C TYR A 82 -6.26 6.39 9.46
N ASN A 83 -6.95 6.73 10.56
CA ASN A 83 -7.62 5.73 11.39
C ASN A 83 -8.72 4.98 10.62
N ASN A 84 -9.47 5.67 9.78
CA ASN A 84 -10.52 5.06 8.96
C ASN A 84 -9.94 4.12 7.89
N MET A 85 -8.80 4.45 7.29
CA MET A 85 -8.09 3.57 6.36
C MET A 85 -7.65 2.27 7.05
N VAL A 86 -7.04 2.37 8.24
CA VAL A 86 -6.63 1.20 9.03
C VAL A 86 -7.84 0.32 9.39
N LEU A 87 -8.93 0.92 9.87
CA LEU A 87 -10.15 0.19 10.21
C LEU A 87 -10.79 -0.47 8.97
N GLY A 88 -10.80 0.24 7.84
CA GLY A 88 -11.30 -0.30 6.58
C GLY A 88 -10.49 -1.49 6.08
N ALA A 89 -9.17 -1.42 6.12
CA ALA A 89 -8.30 -2.53 5.75
C ALA A 89 -8.51 -3.76 6.66
N LYS A 90 -8.63 -3.54 7.98
CA LYS A 90 -8.96 -4.63 8.94
C LYS A 90 -10.32 -5.27 8.63
N ALA A 91 -11.35 -4.47 8.39
CA ALA A 91 -12.68 -4.97 8.07
C ALA A 91 -12.69 -5.74 6.74
N ALA A 92 -12.05 -5.21 5.70
CA ALA A 92 -11.93 -5.86 4.40
C ALA A 92 -11.26 -7.24 4.52
N LEU A 93 -10.12 -7.32 5.22
CA LEU A 93 -9.41 -8.58 5.42
C LEU A 93 -10.23 -9.59 6.23
N ALA A 94 -10.89 -9.14 7.30
CA ALA A 94 -11.72 -10.01 8.15
C ALA A 94 -12.90 -10.60 7.39
N ASP A 95 -13.43 -9.88 6.41
CA ASP A 95 -14.58 -10.31 5.58
C ASP A 95 -14.16 -11.00 4.27
N GLY A 96 -12.85 -11.14 4.01
CA GLY A 96 -12.32 -11.79 2.81
C GLY A 96 -12.35 -10.93 1.55
N VAL A 97 -12.57 -9.63 1.65
CA VAL A 97 -12.37 -8.69 0.53
C VAL A 97 -10.88 -8.61 0.20
N PRO A 98 -10.47 -8.78 -1.07
CA PRO A 98 -9.06 -8.68 -1.43
C PRO A 98 -8.49 -7.29 -1.12
N VAL A 99 -7.35 -7.26 -0.43
CA VAL A 99 -6.64 -6.02 -0.10
C VAL A 99 -5.28 -6.02 -0.80
N GLY A 100 -5.06 -5.05 -1.68
CA GLY A 100 -3.76 -4.72 -2.25
C GLY A 100 -3.02 -3.67 -1.42
N MET A 101 -1.81 -3.33 -1.85
CA MET A 101 -0.95 -2.37 -1.18
C MET A 101 -0.28 -1.44 -2.18
N GLY A 102 -0.21 -0.16 -1.83
CA GLY A 102 0.50 0.87 -2.58
C GLY A 102 1.11 1.92 -1.66
N THR A 103 2.00 2.77 -2.17
CA THR A 103 2.63 3.83 -1.38
C THR A 103 2.10 5.22 -1.70
N ASP A 104 1.40 5.39 -2.82
CA ASP A 104 0.99 6.70 -3.32
C ASP A 104 2.18 7.70 -3.36
N THR A 105 3.30 7.22 -3.92
CA THR A 105 4.56 7.97 -4.01
C THR A 105 4.39 9.29 -4.75
N GLY A 106 4.92 10.37 -4.16
CA GLY A 106 4.79 11.74 -4.64
C GLY A 106 4.09 12.64 -3.62
N CYS A 107 3.38 12.06 -2.65
CA CYS A 107 2.89 12.78 -1.49
C CYS A 107 4.05 13.21 -0.56
N PRO A 108 3.86 14.24 0.28
CA PRO A 108 4.86 14.64 1.27
C PRO A 108 5.34 13.45 2.13
N TYR A 109 6.65 13.32 2.29
CA TYR A 109 7.30 12.21 3.02
C TYR A 109 7.10 10.81 2.44
N THR A 110 6.51 10.67 1.26
CA THR A 110 6.31 9.38 0.59
C THR A 110 7.26 9.27 -0.60
N THR A 111 8.44 8.69 -0.37
CA THR A 111 9.50 8.57 -1.37
C THR A 111 9.41 7.26 -2.15
N HIS A 112 9.93 7.28 -3.39
CA HIS A 112 9.88 6.13 -4.31
C HIS A 112 10.68 4.89 -3.85
N TYR A 113 11.50 5.02 -2.80
CA TYR A 113 12.31 3.91 -2.26
C TYR A 113 11.79 3.36 -0.92
N ASN A 114 10.68 3.89 -0.40
CA ASN A 114 10.20 3.58 0.95
C ASN A 114 9.01 2.59 0.97
N MET A 115 8.84 1.72 -0.06
CA MET A 115 7.80 0.68 -0.05
C MET A 115 7.92 -0.25 1.17
N TRP A 116 9.14 -0.50 1.67
CA TRP A 116 9.37 -1.29 2.86
C TRP A 116 8.69 -0.71 4.12
N ARG A 117 8.51 0.61 4.20
CA ARG A 117 7.78 1.26 5.29
C ARG A 117 6.28 0.98 5.20
N GLU A 118 5.71 0.94 3.99
CA GLU A 118 4.30 0.56 3.82
C GLU A 118 4.06 -0.86 4.31
N LEU A 119 4.97 -1.80 4.03
CA LEU A 119 4.92 -3.17 4.56
C LEU A 119 4.91 -3.17 6.09
N HIS A 120 5.79 -2.37 6.70
CA HIS A 120 5.86 -2.24 8.16
C HIS A 120 4.59 -1.64 8.75
N TYR A 121 4.07 -0.55 8.16
CA TYR A 121 2.82 0.08 8.63
C TYR A 121 1.63 -0.86 8.48
N PHE A 122 1.56 -1.59 7.39
CA PHE A 122 0.51 -2.57 7.17
C PHE A 122 0.58 -3.69 8.22
N GLN A 123 1.76 -4.22 8.51
CA GLN A 123 1.95 -5.19 9.58
C GLN A 123 1.55 -4.63 10.95
N LYS A 124 2.07 -3.47 11.31
CA LYS A 124 1.91 -2.88 12.64
C LYS A 124 0.50 -2.39 12.91
N GLU A 125 -0.07 -1.64 11.97
CA GLU A 125 -1.35 -0.95 12.15
C GLU A 125 -2.54 -1.84 11.79
N VAL A 126 -2.44 -2.61 10.71
CA VAL A 126 -3.53 -3.53 10.31
C VAL A 126 -3.46 -4.84 11.07
N GLY A 127 -2.27 -5.28 11.50
CA GLY A 127 -2.08 -6.46 12.33
C GLY A 127 -1.93 -7.76 11.54
N VAL A 128 -1.38 -7.68 10.33
CA VAL A 128 -1.08 -8.86 9.49
C VAL A 128 0.31 -9.43 9.81
N THR A 129 0.58 -10.67 9.38
CA THR A 129 1.93 -11.22 9.49
C THR A 129 2.89 -10.62 8.44
N PRO A 130 4.22 -10.66 8.66
CA PRO A 130 5.19 -10.20 7.66
C PRO A 130 5.03 -10.91 6.31
N GLU A 131 4.80 -12.21 6.32
CA GLU A 131 4.60 -13.01 5.11
C GLU A 131 3.37 -12.54 4.34
N PHE A 132 2.27 -12.24 5.05
CA PHE A 132 1.06 -11.74 4.40
C PHE A 132 1.26 -10.33 3.83
N ALA A 133 2.00 -9.46 4.52
CA ALA A 133 2.34 -8.13 3.99
C ALA A 133 3.16 -8.25 2.69
N LEU A 134 4.20 -9.10 2.65
CA LEU A 134 4.96 -9.36 1.44
C LEU A 134 4.12 -9.98 0.31
N TYR A 135 3.27 -10.96 0.64
CA TYR A 135 2.32 -11.53 -0.31
C TYR A 135 1.41 -10.46 -0.91
N THR A 136 0.87 -9.56 -0.08
CA THR A 136 0.00 -8.47 -0.51
C THR A 136 0.71 -7.53 -1.49
N ALA A 137 1.97 -7.17 -1.21
CA ALA A 137 2.76 -6.28 -2.05
C ALA A 137 3.31 -6.93 -3.34
N THR A 138 3.26 -8.25 -3.45
CA THR A 138 3.84 -9.02 -4.57
C THR A 138 2.78 -9.76 -5.36
N LEU A 139 2.56 -11.04 -5.08
CA LEU A 139 1.66 -11.89 -5.86
C LEU A 139 0.20 -11.39 -5.84
N ASN A 140 -0.28 -10.93 -4.69
CA ASN A 140 -1.65 -10.43 -4.61
C ASN A 140 -1.85 -9.15 -5.45
N ASN A 141 -0.92 -8.19 -5.37
CA ASN A 141 -0.93 -7.01 -6.24
C ASN A 141 -0.84 -7.39 -7.72
N ALA A 142 0.02 -8.35 -8.07
CA ALA A 142 0.11 -8.84 -9.45
C ALA A 142 -1.24 -9.42 -9.94
N ARG A 143 -1.96 -10.18 -9.10
CA ARG A 143 -3.30 -10.69 -9.41
C ARG A 143 -4.32 -9.58 -9.58
N ILE A 144 -4.34 -8.58 -8.69
CA ILE A 144 -5.21 -7.40 -8.78
C ILE A 144 -5.01 -6.67 -10.11
N LEU A 145 -3.76 -6.56 -10.55
CA LEU A 145 -3.39 -5.93 -11.82
C LEU A 145 -3.64 -6.83 -13.06
N GLY A 146 -4.01 -8.10 -12.87
CA GLY A 146 -4.15 -9.08 -13.95
C GLY A 146 -2.80 -9.59 -14.49
N LEU A 147 -1.74 -9.47 -13.70
CA LEU A 147 -0.36 -9.85 -14.04
C LEU A 147 0.13 -11.09 -13.25
N GLY A 148 -0.76 -11.77 -12.53
CA GLY A 148 -0.40 -12.87 -11.64
C GLY A 148 0.29 -14.06 -12.35
N ASP A 149 0.01 -14.27 -13.62
CA ASP A 149 0.68 -15.30 -14.45
C ASP A 149 2.03 -14.81 -15.02
N VAL A 150 2.32 -13.52 -14.92
CA VAL A 150 3.51 -12.88 -15.50
C VAL A 150 4.57 -12.59 -14.45
N THR A 151 4.17 -12.15 -13.25
CA THR A 151 5.07 -11.71 -12.18
C THR A 151 4.45 -11.89 -10.79
N GLY A 152 5.13 -11.42 -9.75
CA GLY A 152 4.65 -11.40 -8.36
C GLY A 152 5.02 -12.63 -7.54
N SER A 153 5.53 -13.70 -8.16
CA SER A 153 6.07 -14.88 -7.47
C SER A 153 7.25 -15.46 -8.24
N VAL A 154 8.09 -16.22 -7.53
CA VAL A 154 9.25 -16.92 -8.11
C VAL A 154 8.80 -18.28 -8.60
N GLU A 155 8.41 -18.36 -9.86
CA GLU A 155 7.92 -19.58 -10.52
C GLU A 155 8.49 -19.69 -11.93
N VAL A 156 8.65 -20.95 -12.40
CA VAL A 156 9.12 -21.22 -13.77
C VAL A 156 8.10 -20.67 -14.78
N GLY A 157 8.60 -19.92 -15.75
CA GLY A 157 7.77 -19.31 -16.81
C GLY A 157 7.36 -17.88 -16.55
N LYS A 158 7.53 -17.34 -15.33
CA LYS A 158 7.28 -15.93 -15.02
C LYS A 158 8.50 -15.06 -15.34
N CYS A 159 8.27 -13.76 -15.44
CA CYS A 159 9.35 -12.79 -15.57
C CYS A 159 10.27 -12.84 -14.34
N ALA A 160 11.57 -12.74 -14.59
CA ALA A 160 12.54 -12.59 -13.52
C ALA A 160 12.50 -11.14 -13.00
N ASP A 161 11.53 -10.87 -12.12
CA ASP A 161 11.39 -9.63 -11.35
C ASP A 161 11.70 -9.99 -9.90
N LEU A 162 12.95 -9.77 -9.47
CA LEU A 162 13.47 -10.24 -8.19
C LEU A 162 14.12 -9.09 -7.43
N LEU A 163 13.91 -9.07 -6.12
CA LEU A 163 14.64 -8.23 -5.19
C LEU A 163 15.41 -9.15 -4.24
N ILE A 164 16.73 -9.00 -4.19
CA ILE A 164 17.62 -9.76 -3.31
C ILE A 164 18.04 -8.86 -2.17
N ALA A 165 17.65 -9.19 -0.95
CA ALA A 165 17.99 -8.47 0.26
C ALA A 165 19.29 -8.99 0.88
N ASN A 166 19.94 -8.16 1.72
CA ASN A 166 21.14 -8.54 2.47
C ASN A 166 20.84 -9.36 3.75
N SER A 167 19.59 -9.33 4.20
CA SER A 167 19.11 -10.05 5.39
C SER A 167 17.65 -10.44 5.20
N ASP A 168 17.09 -11.19 6.15
CA ASP A 168 15.73 -11.70 6.09
C ASP A 168 14.70 -10.56 6.24
N PRO A 169 13.92 -10.23 5.21
CA PRO A 169 12.89 -9.20 5.28
C PRO A 169 11.68 -9.60 6.14
N LEU A 170 11.49 -10.88 6.44
CA LEU A 170 10.43 -11.33 7.36
C LEU A 170 10.78 -11.01 8.81
N ALA A 171 12.07 -10.95 9.14
CA ALA A 171 12.53 -10.51 10.45
C ALA A 171 12.47 -8.98 10.62
N ASP A 172 12.79 -8.24 9.56
CA ASP A 172 12.74 -6.77 9.53
C ASP A 172 12.64 -6.26 8.09
N PHE A 173 11.55 -5.59 7.75
CA PHE A 173 11.36 -5.01 6.43
C PHE A 173 12.40 -3.96 6.04
N ARG A 174 13.15 -3.40 7.00
CA ARG A 174 14.29 -2.53 6.71
C ARG A 174 15.37 -3.22 5.85
N ALA A 175 15.41 -4.54 5.83
CA ALA A 175 16.26 -5.31 4.91
C ALA A 175 16.02 -4.96 3.42
N LEU A 176 14.85 -4.43 3.09
CA LEU A 176 14.47 -4.01 1.73
C LEU A 176 14.85 -2.56 1.41
N GLU A 177 15.32 -1.79 2.40
CA GLU A 177 15.67 -0.37 2.23
C GLU A 177 16.84 -0.16 1.26
N GLN A 178 17.81 -1.09 1.29
CA GLN A 178 18.98 -1.10 0.41
C GLN A 178 19.19 -2.51 -0.11
N PRO A 179 18.57 -2.87 -1.25
CA PRO A 179 18.69 -4.21 -1.80
C PRO A 179 20.13 -4.51 -2.24
N TYR A 180 20.55 -5.75 -2.05
CA TYR A 180 21.82 -6.26 -2.59
C TYR A 180 21.79 -6.24 -4.12
N MET A 181 20.68 -6.72 -4.71
CA MET A 181 20.50 -6.77 -6.16
C MET A 181 19.02 -6.63 -6.52
N VAL A 182 18.75 -6.01 -7.64
CA VAL A 182 17.43 -5.99 -8.27
C VAL A 182 17.53 -6.61 -9.66
N VAL A 183 16.63 -7.53 -9.97
CA VAL A 183 16.45 -8.05 -11.33
C VAL A 183 15.09 -7.58 -11.81
N ALA A 184 15.05 -6.88 -12.94
CA ALA A 184 13.83 -6.40 -13.56
C ALA A 184 13.72 -6.94 -14.98
N ARG A 185 12.75 -7.78 -15.24
CA ARG A 185 12.56 -8.49 -16.52
C ARG A 185 13.85 -9.16 -17.00
N GLY A 186 14.58 -9.81 -16.09
CA GLY A 186 15.85 -10.48 -16.36
C GLY A 186 17.07 -9.56 -16.44
N LYS A 187 16.91 -8.24 -16.40
CA LYS A 187 18.04 -7.30 -16.35
C LYS A 187 18.51 -7.12 -14.92
N VAL A 188 19.79 -7.39 -14.68
CA VAL A 188 20.43 -7.32 -13.36
C VAL A 188 20.92 -5.90 -13.07
N TYR A 189 20.61 -5.41 -11.86
CA TYR A 189 21.13 -4.19 -11.26
C TYR A 189 21.82 -4.59 -9.96
N ASP A 190 23.13 -4.73 -10.01
CA ASP A 190 23.96 -5.12 -8.88
C ASP A 190 24.25 -3.89 -8.01
N HIS A 191 24.06 -4.02 -6.68
CA HIS A 191 24.24 -2.96 -5.69
C HIS A 191 23.66 -1.60 -6.16
N PRO A 192 22.35 -1.53 -6.47
CA PRO A 192 21.77 -0.32 -7.04
C PRO A 192 21.92 0.87 -6.09
N GLN A 193 22.36 1.99 -6.63
CA GLN A 193 22.50 3.23 -5.87
C GLN A 193 21.15 3.96 -5.82
N ILE A 194 20.64 4.17 -4.62
CA ILE A 194 19.37 4.83 -4.38
C ILE A 194 19.65 6.24 -3.85
N LYS A 195 19.15 7.26 -4.54
CA LYS A 195 19.20 8.63 -4.03
C LYS A 195 18.19 8.77 -2.90
N LYS A 196 18.68 8.96 -1.69
CA LYS A 196 17.85 9.15 -0.50
C LYS A 196 17.67 10.62 -0.12
N TYR A 197 16.68 10.87 0.72
CA TYR A 197 16.40 12.16 1.33
C TYR A 197 16.52 12.05 2.87
N PRO A 198 17.75 12.19 3.44
CA PRO A 198 18.01 11.87 4.85
C PRO A 198 17.13 12.62 5.85
N ALA A 199 16.77 13.88 5.55
CA ALA A 199 15.89 14.66 6.43
C ALA A 199 14.45 14.07 6.44
N CYS A 200 13.97 13.54 5.32
CA CYS A 200 12.69 12.87 5.23
C CYS A 200 12.73 11.54 6.00
N ASP A 201 13.77 10.74 5.78
CA ASP A 201 13.93 9.44 6.44
C ASP A 201 14.04 9.59 7.96
N ALA A 202 14.80 10.59 8.46
CA ALA A 202 14.94 10.87 9.88
C ALA A 202 13.61 11.23 10.58
N GLU A 203 12.68 11.88 9.88
CA GLU A 203 11.33 12.14 10.43
C GLU A 203 10.49 10.86 10.43
N LEU A 204 10.55 10.06 9.37
CA LEU A 204 9.82 8.79 9.24
C LEU A 204 10.32 7.73 10.23
N ASP A 205 11.63 7.69 10.52
CA ASP A 205 12.23 6.74 11.45
C ASP A 205 11.71 6.86 12.88
N LYS A 206 11.20 8.03 13.27
CA LYS A 206 10.56 8.23 14.59
C LYS A 206 9.28 7.39 14.78
N TYR A 207 8.73 6.84 13.72
CA TYR A 207 7.48 6.09 13.71
C TYR A 207 7.65 4.63 13.22
N TYR A 208 8.90 4.18 13.14
CA TYR A 208 9.22 2.83 12.71
C TYR A 208 9.12 1.81 13.85
N ASP A 209 9.43 2.19 15.08
CA ASP A 209 9.44 1.32 16.27
C ASP A 209 8.04 0.98 16.80
#